data_b5b566c55ca5fed9f5b6b485a1c910f0
#
_entry.id   b5b566c55ca5fed9f5b6b485a1c910f0
#
_cell.length_a   1.000
_cell.length_b   1.000
_cell.length_c   1.000
_cell.angle_alpha   90.00
_cell.angle_beta   90.00
_cell.angle_gamma   90.00
#
_symmetry.space_group_name_H-M   'P 1'
#
loop_
_entity.id
_entity.type
_entity.pdbx_description
1 polymer ?
#
loop_
_entity_poly.entity_id
_entity_poly.type
_entity_poly.pdbx_seq_one_letter_code
_entity_poly.pdbx_strand_id
1 'polypeptide(L)'
;MFYLKNRNFWIFGAFCFFYFFIMGAVLPFFPIWLHDVNQLDQRQTGLVFASMALFALVFQPVFGFVTDKFGLKKHLLWMIIFLLLFLAPLFIYVFSPLLQSHFFLGALLCGIYLGLVCSGGSPAIEAYIEKVSRRSQFEYGRARLFGCIGWAICASIVGYMFTINNQFAFWLASSFSLVLAGLLYLFKPEENATLAVADGLALNQKPIKLKAALGLLKMRKFWCLVMYIVRVACVYDVFDQQFANFFTSFFRDRHTGTQAFGYVTTPGEFLNAFIMFFAPPIINRIGGKNALLIAGMIMSARIIGSSLADSVTEVIILKTLHMFEVPFLLVGIFKYITTQFNVNLSASIYLWGFCFFKQLSAIGMSYAAGMMYVTYGFKTSYLILGCTALLFTIISAFALSGKVRRATGQPAQDVSLSNIKGEFGSEAQR
;
A
#
# COMPACT_ATOMS: atom_id res chain seq x y z
N MET A 1 -22.71 -14.41 10.87
CA MET A 1 -21.85 -14.21 12.07
C MET A 1 -20.96 -15.42 12.44
N PHE A 2 -20.80 -16.42 11.56
CA PHE A 2 -19.98 -17.61 11.82
C PHE A 2 -18.47 -17.34 11.98
N TYR A 3 -17.94 -16.32 11.31
CA TYR A 3 -16.50 -15.96 11.35
C TYR A 3 -15.98 -15.47 12.71
N LEU A 4 -16.85 -14.90 13.58
CA LEU A 4 -16.45 -14.45 14.91
C LEU A 4 -16.08 -15.61 15.86
N LYS A 5 -16.55 -16.82 15.58
CA LYS A 5 -16.17 -18.04 16.31
C LYS A 5 -14.88 -18.67 15.78
N ASN A 6 -14.35 -18.18 14.65
CA ASN A 6 -13.16 -18.74 14.01
C ASN A 6 -11.90 -18.21 14.70
N ARG A 7 -11.15 -19.09 15.35
CA ARG A 7 -9.88 -18.79 16.03
C ARG A 7 -8.86 -18.16 15.07
N ASN A 8 -8.77 -18.67 13.84
CA ASN A 8 -7.82 -18.17 12.84
C ASN A 8 -8.14 -16.74 12.40
N PHE A 9 -9.41 -16.34 12.37
CA PHE A 9 -9.82 -14.96 12.12
C PHE A 9 -9.21 -13.99 13.15
N TRP A 10 -9.31 -14.30 14.44
CA TRP A 10 -8.78 -13.44 15.50
C TRP A 10 -7.25 -13.43 15.53
N ILE A 11 -6.60 -14.59 15.28
CA ILE A 11 -5.13 -14.67 15.19
C ILE A 11 -4.63 -13.77 14.06
N PHE A 12 -5.21 -13.86 12.86
CA PHE A 12 -4.75 -13.06 11.72
C PHE A 12 -5.25 -11.62 11.74
N GLY A 13 -6.39 -11.34 12.38
CA GLY A 13 -6.79 -9.98 12.71
C GLY A 13 -5.76 -9.30 13.61
N ALA A 14 -5.40 -9.94 14.73
CA ALA A 14 -4.35 -9.44 15.62
C ALA A 14 -2.98 -9.36 14.91
N PHE A 15 -2.64 -10.35 14.06
CA PHE A 15 -1.42 -10.33 13.27
C PHE A 15 -1.37 -9.11 12.32
N CYS A 16 -2.46 -8.84 11.61
CA CYS A 16 -2.57 -7.62 10.79
C CYS A 16 -2.42 -6.36 11.64
N PHE A 17 -3.09 -6.29 12.80
CA PHE A 17 -3.01 -5.14 13.69
C PHE A 17 -1.56 -4.85 14.06
N PHE A 18 -0.83 -5.80 14.64
CA PHE A 18 0.54 -5.59 15.09
C PHE A 18 1.53 -5.40 13.93
N TYR A 19 1.36 -6.11 12.81
CA TYR A 19 2.23 -5.93 11.65
C TYR A 19 2.10 -4.52 11.06
N PHE A 20 0.88 -4.05 10.84
CA PHE A 20 0.66 -2.71 10.31
C PHE A 20 0.90 -1.61 11.35
N PHE A 21 0.82 -1.92 12.64
CA PHE A 21 1.32 -1.04 13.69
C PHE A 21 2.84 -0.83 13.55
N ILE A 22 3.62 -1.91 13.39
CA ILE A 22 5.07 -1.82 13.16
C ILE A 22 5.39 -1.00 11.90
N MET A 23 4.67 -1.23 10.81
CA MET A 23 4.85 -0.47 9.56
C MET A 23 4.52 1.01 9.75
N GLY A 24 3.44 1.33 10.48
CA GLY A 24 3.03 2.69 10.83
C GLY A 24 4.01 3.38 11.80
N ALA A 25 4.75 2.62 12.61
CA ALA A 25 5.79 3.17 13.47
C ALA A 25 7.04 3.62 12.68
N VAL A 26 7.33 2.95 11.59
CA VAL A 26 8.54 3.21 10.81
C VAL A 26 8.29 4.14 9.64
N LEU A 27 7.42 3.76 8.71
CA LEU A 27 7.35 4.39 7.39
C LEU A 27 6.95 5.88 7.41
N PRO A 28 5.90 6.33 8.13
CA PRO A 28 5.51 7.75 8.14
C PRO A 28 6.51 8.66 8.83
N PHE A 29 7.23 8.14 9.84
CA PHE A 29 8.20 8.90 10.64
C PHE A 29 9.63 8.75 10.15
N PHE A 30 9.86 7.86 9.19
CA PHE A 30 11.18 7.59 8.63
C PHE A 30 11.86 8.83 8.03
N PRO A 31 11.20 9.68 7.21
CA PRO A 31 11.84 10.88 6.69
C PRO A 31 12.20 11.89 7.79
N ILE A 32 11.42 11.94 8.89
CA ILE A 32 11.73 12.77 10.06
C ILE A 32 12.99 12.22 10.76
N TRP A 33 13.07 10.91 10.96
CA TRP A 33 14.25 10.26 11.57
C TRP A 33 15.51 10.44 10.72
N LEU A 34 15.40 10.33 9.39
CA LEU A 34 16.54 10.60 8.49
C LEU A 34 17.03 12.03 8.60
N HIS A 35 16.12 12.99 8.68
CA HIS A 35 16.48 14.41 8.79
C HIS A 35 16.94 14.80 10.20
N ASP A 36 16.16 14.50 11.25
CA ASP A 36 16.40 15.05 12.58
C ASP A 36 17.48 14.29 13.37
N VAL A 37 17.59 12.98 13.16
CA VAL A 37 18.57 12.13 13.87
C VAL A 37 19.86 11.98 13.05
N ASN A 38 19.73 11.72 11.74
CA ASN A 38 20.87 11.44 10.89
C ASN A 38 21.37 12.66 10.12
N GLN A 39 20.72 13.83 10.28
CA GLN A 39 21.10 15.10 9.66
C GLN A 39 21.16 15.04 8.12
N LEU A 40 20.35 14.15 7.51
CA LEU A 40 20.32 14.01 6.06
C LEU A 40 19.48 15.11 5.42
N ASP A 41 19.93 15.63 4.30
CA ASP A 41 19.15 16.54 3.48
C ASP A 41 18.04 15.80 2.69
N GLN A 42 17.16 16.53 2.03
CA GLN A 42 16.04 15.98 1.28
C GLN A 42 16.51 15.15 0.06
N ARG A 43 17.66 15.47 -0.52
CA ARG A 43 18.27 14.71 -1.63
C ARG A 43 18.76 13.35 -1.13
N GLN A 44 19.47 13.35 0.00
CA GLN A 44 19.95 12.12 0.64
C GLN A 44 18.79 11.23 1.08
N THR A 45 17.75 11.83 1.67
CA THR A 45 16.50 11.15 2.01
C THR A 45 15.85 10.53 0.76
N GLY A 46 15.79 11.26 -0.35
CA GLY A 46 15.28 10.76 -1.64
C GLY A 46 16.10 9.58 -2.17
N LEU A 47 17.42 9.56 -1.97
CA LEU A 47 18.30 8.43 -2.36
C LEU A 47 18.02 7.18 -1.52
N VAL A 48 17.76 7.32 -0.21
CA VAL A 48 17.38 6.19 0.65
C VAL A 48 16.05 5.58 0.17
N PHE A 49 15.05 6.40 -0.15
CA PHE A 49 13.79 5.90 -0.72
C PHE A 49 13.97 5.28 -2.11
N ALA A 50 14.85 5.83 -2.95
CA ALA A 50 15.21 5.25 -4.24
C ALA A 50 15.84 3.86 -4.07
N SER A 51 16.75 3.71 -3.10
CA SER A 51 17.36 2.42 -2.73
C SER A 51 16.29 1.42 -2.25
N MET A 52 15.37 1.85 -1.39
CA MET A 52 14.24 1.03 -0.93
C MET A 52 13.37 0.55 -2.10
N ALA A 53 13.06 1.42 -3.06
CA ALA A 53 12.28 1.06 -4.25
C ALA A 53 13.05 0.08 -5.17
N LEU A 54 14.37 0.25 -5.32
CA LEU A 54 15.24 -0.67 -6.05
C LEU A 54 15.15 -2.09 -5.49
N PHE A 55 15.32 -2.23 -4.19
CA PHE A 55 15.27 -3.55 -3.55
C PHE A 55 13.86 -4.11 -3.44
N ALA A 56 12.82 -3.27 -3.34
CA ALA A 56 11.45 -3.71 -3.49
C ALA A 56 11.20 -4.38 -4.85
N LEU A 57 11.75 -3.81 -5.93
CA LEU A 57 11.67 -4.37 -7.28
C LEU A 57 12.27 -5.77 -7.39
N VAL A 58 13.32 -6.06 -6.59
CA VAL A 58 13.98 -7.37 -6.54
C VAL A 58 13.20 -8.34 -5.65
N PHE A 59 12.84 -7.92 -4.44
CA PHE A 59 12.25 -8.81 -3.43
C PHE A 59 10.79 -9.16 -3.68
N GLN A 60 9.98 -8.26 -4.26
CA GLN A 60 8.57 -8.55 -4.54
C GLN A 60 8.37 -9.79 -5.44
N PRO A 61 9.04 -9.94 -6.60
CA PRO A 61 8.95 -11.16 -7.41
C PRO A 61 9.46 -12.40 -6.70
N VAL A 62 10.57 -12.28 -5.95
CA VAL A 62 11.17 -13.40 -5.19
C VAL A 62 10.18 -13.90 -4.14
N PHE A 63 9.55 -13.01 -3.38
CA PHE A 63 8.56 -13.38 -2.37
C PHE A 63 7.29 -13.95 -2.98
N GLY A 64 6.84 -13.40 -4.12
CA GLY A 64 5.74 -13.99 -4.88
C GLY A 64 6.02 -15.45 -5.24
N PHE A 65 7.19 -15.72 -5.82
CA PHE A 65 7.62 -17.08 -6.15
C PHE A 65 7.72 -17.99 -4.92
N VAL A 66 8.34 -17.50 -3.84
CA VAL A 66 8.47 -18.25 -2.56
C VAL A 66 7.10 -18.58 -1.98
N THR A 67 6.19 -17.61 -1.96
CA THR A 67 4.83 -17.79 -1.43
C THR A 67 4.03 -18.80 -2.25
N ASP A 68 4.22 -18.83 -3.56
CA ASP A 68 3.56 -19.79 -4.44
C ASP A 68 4.16 -21.18 -4.29
N LYS A 69 5.48 -21.32 -4.21
CA LYS A 69 6.17 -22.60 -4.07
C LYS A 69 5.94 -23.27 -2.71
N PHE A 70 5.95 -22.51 -1.64
CA PHE A 70 5.85 -23.04 -0.27
C PHE A 70 4.42 -23.04 0.29
N GLY A 71 3.45 -22.44 -0.39
CA GLY A 71 2.04 -22.43 -0.01
C GLY A 71 1.82 -21.80 1.38
N LEU A 72 1.26 -22.58 2.32
CA LEU A 72 1.02 -22.13 3.71
C LEU A 72 2.16 -22.46 4.68
N LYS A 73 3.36 -22.78 4.21
CA LYS A 73 4.52 -22.91 5.08
C LYS A 73 4.91 -21.53 5.65
N LYS A 74 5.16 -21.49 6.95
CA LYS A 74 5.38 -20.24 7.70
C LYS A 74 6.79 -19.66 7.56
N HIS A 75 7.69 -20.28 6.78
CA HIS A 75 9.11 -19.92 6.75
C HIS A 75 9.36 -18.46 6.37
N LEU A 76 8.65 -17.96 5.35
CA LEU A 76 8.77 -16.57 4.91
C LEU A 76 8.33 -15.59 6.01
N LEU A 77 7.20 -15.88 6.69
CA LEU A 77 6.71 -15.05 7.78
C LEU A 77 7.68 -15.03 8.96
N TRP A 78 8.22 -16.19 9.32
CA TRP A 78 9.23 -16.28 10.37
C TRP A 78 10.49 -15.47 10.03
N MET A 79 10.96 -15.51 8.77
CA MET A 79 12.08 -14.70 8.33
C MET A 79 11.78 -13.20 8.47
N ILE A 80 10.60 -12.74 8.03
CA ILE A 80 10.22 -11.33 8.15
C ILE A 80 10.12 -10.92 9.63
N ILE A 81 9.49 -11.73 10.48
CA ILE A 81 9.36 -11.46 11.93
C ILE A 81 10.74 -11.42 12.59
N PHE A 82 11.64 -12.33 12.24
CA PHE A 82 13.01 -12.34 12.75
C PHE A 82 13.75 -11.04 12.40
N LEU A 83 13.62 -10.59 11.15
CA LEU A 83 14.22 -9.31 10.74
C LEU A 83 13.58 -8.13 11.48
N LEU A 84 12.26 -8.12 11.69
CA LEU A 84 11.56 -7.09 12.46
C LEU A 84 11.98 -7.07 13.93
N LEU A 85 12.36 -8.20 14.52
CA LEU A 85 12.89 -8.24 15.88
C LEU A 85 14.18 -7.44 16.02
N PHE A 86 15.03 -7.45 14.99
CA PHE A 86 16.26 -6.70 14.95
C PHE A 86 16.12 -5.28 14.39
N LEU A 87 14.88 -4.79 14.19
CA LEU A 87 14.63 -3.47 13.63
C LEU A 87 15.32 -2.36 14.46
N ALA A 88 15.07 -2.30 15.77
CA ALA A 88 15.66 -1.27 16.62
C ALA A 88 17.19 -1.35 16.68
N PRO A 89 17.83 -2.51 16.96
CA PRO A 89 19.28 -2.61 16.93
C PRO A 89 19.89 -2.21 15.59
N LEU A 90 19.28 -2.61 14.47
CA LEU A 90 19.78 -2.26 13.14
C LEU A 90 19.67 -0.77 12.86
N PHE A 91 18.53 -0.14 13.17
CA PHE A 91 18.34 1.30 12.91
C PHE A 91 19.28 2.14 13.79
N ILE A 92 19.39 1.81 15.08
CA ILE A 92 20.11 2.63 16.06
C ILE A 92 21.61 2.41 15.97
N TYR A 93 22.08 1.16 15.91
CA TYR A 93 23.50 0.83 16.05
C TYR A 93 24.22 0.52 14.72
N VAL A 94 23.47 0.29 13.62
CA VAL A 94 24.07 -0.02 12.32
C VAL A 94 23.76 1.07 11.30
N PHE A 95 22.47 1.33 11.02
CA PHE A 95 22.11 2.24 9.94
C PHE A 95 22.40 3.69 10.29
N SER A 96 22.09 4.16 11.52
CA SER A 96 22.37 5.53 11.91
C SER A 96 23.85 5.89 11.82
N PRO A 97 24.79 5.14 12.41
CA PRO A 97 26.23 5.41 12.27
C PRO A 97 26.71 5.32 10.82
N LEU A 98 26.19 4.36 10.03
CA LEU A 98 26.59 4.22 8.63
C LEU A 98 26.07 5.36 7.75
N LEU A 99 24.84 5.83 7.98
CA LEU A 99 24.27 6.96 7.25
C LEU A 99 25.08 8.25 7.49
N GLN A 100 25.64 8.42 8.71
CA GLN A 100 26.42 9.58 9.07
C GLN A 100 27.89 9.49 8.59
N SER A 101 28.52 8.30 8.65
CA SER A 101 29.94 8.13 8.32
C SER A 101 30.16 7.72 6.85
N HIS A 102 29.34 6.83 6.32
CA HIS A 102 29.46 6.23 4.97
C HIS A 102 28.09 6.20 4.30
N PHE A 103 27.56 7.37 3.99
CA PHE A 103 26.19 7.59 3.54
C PHE A 103 25.71 6.58 2.48
N PHE A 104 26.46 6.37 1.40
CA PHE A 104 26.05 5.46 0.32
C PHE A 104 25.89 4.01 0.79
N LEU A 105 26.78 3.52 1.65
CA LEU A 105 26.67 2.18 2.23
C LEU A 105 25.48 2.09 3.19
N GLY A 106 25.29 3.10 4.03
CA GLY A 106 24.14 3.20 4.93
C GLY A 106 22.81 3.23 4.17
N ALA A 107 22.72 4.06 3.11
CA ALA A 107 21.53 4.14 2.27
C ALA A 107 21.23 2.82 1.53
N LEU A 108 22.28 2.12 1.05
CA LEU A 108 22.14 0.83 0.39
C LEU A 108 21.61 -0.24 1.36
N LEU A 109 22.24 -0.40 2.52
CA LEU A 109 21.85 -1.42 3.51
C LEU A 109 20.47 -1.14 4.11
N CYS A 110 20.16 0.12 4.40
CA CYS A 110 18.83 0.53 4.85
C CYS A 110 17.77 0.26 3.77
N GLY A 111 18.08 0.55 2.50
CA GLY A 111 17.22 0.24 1.37
C GLY A 111 17.00 -1.25 1.16
N ILE A 112 18.05 -2.09 1.29
CA ILE A 112 17.92 -3.56 1.27
C ILE A 112 16.95 -4.01 2.36
N TYR A 113 17.16 -3.57 3.60
CA TYR A 113 16.37 -3.98 4.75
C TYR A 113 14.90 -3.55 4.59
N LEU A 114 14.64 -2.27 4.33
CA LEU A 114 13.28 -1.77 4.17
C LEU A 114 12.60 -2.30 2.90
N GLY A 115 13.34 -2.44 1.80
CA GLY A 115 12.87 -3.06 0.57
C GLY A 115 12.42 -4.50 0.79
N LEU A 116 13.16 -5.25 1.60
CA LEU A 116 12.83 -6.63 1.95
C LEU A 116 11.65 -6.70 2.94
N VAL A 117 11.75 -6.01 4.08
CA VAL A 117 10.81 -6.19 5.20
C VAL A 117 9.50 -5.44 4.97
N CYS A 118 9.57 -4.20 4.47
CA CYS A 118 8.38 -3.36 4.28
C CYS A 118 7.79 -3.57 2.87
N SER A 119 8.52 -3.20 1.84
CA SER A 119 7.97 -3.13 0.48
C SER A 119 7.75 -4.51 -0.16
N GLY A 120 8.59 -5.49 0.14
CA GLY A 120 8.44 -6.88 -0.29
C GLY A 120 7.62 -7.71 0.70
N GLY A 121 7.85 -7.48 1.99
CA GLY A 121 7.23 -8.24 3.08
C GLY A 121 5.72 -8.01 3.19
N SER A 122 5.24 -6.76 3.09
CA SER A 122 3.81 -6.45 3.22
C SER A 122 2.93 -7.19 2.22
N PRO A 123 3.19 -7.16 0.90
CA PRO A 123 2.40 -7.92 -0.06
C PRO A 123 2.48 -9.43 0.17
N ALA A 124 3.63 -9.94 0.61
CA ALA A 124 3.82 -11.37 0.87
C ALA A 124 3.00 -11.85 2.07
N ILE A 125 2.97 -11.06 3.15
CA ILE A 125 2.14 -11.32 4.33
C ILE A 125 0.66 -11.24 3.97
N GLU A 126 0.24 -10.21 3.24
CA GLU A 126 -1.15 -10.06 2.80
C GLU A 126 -1.59 -11.23 1.93
N ALA A 127 -0.77 -11.68 0.98
CA ALA A 127 -1.04 -12.85 0.15
C ALA A 127 -1.13 -14.14 0.98
N TYR A 128 -0.29 -14.30 2.01
CA TYR A 128 -0.37 -15.43 2.90
C TYR A 128 -1.67 -15.44 3.71
N ILE A 129 -2.03 -14.30 4.32
CA ILE A 129 -3.26 -14.17 5.10
C ILE A 129 -4.49 -14.39 4.23
N GLU A 130 -4.46 -13.93 2.97
CA GLU A 130 -5.53 -14.16 2.02
C GLU A 130 -5.69 -15.65 1.68
N LYS A 131 -4.59 -16.39 1.49
CA LYS A 131 -4.61 -17.85 1.32
C LYS A 131 -5.19 -18.58 2.55
N VAL A 132 -4.81 -18.14 3.77
CA VAL A 132 -5.38 -18.69 5.01
C VAL A 132 -6.86 -18.36 5.13
N SER A 133 -7.27 -17.13 4.79
CA SER A 133 -8.66 -16.70 4.91
C SER A 133 -9.61 -17.55 4.08
N ARG A 134 -9.22 -17.91 2.86
CA ARG A 134 -9.98 -18.84 2.00
C ARG A 134 -10.10 -20.22 2.63
N ARG A 135 -9.01 -20.75 3.21
CA ARG A 135 -9.05 -22.08 3.85
C ARG A 135 -9.86 -22.10 5.14
N SER A 136 -9.74 -21.05 5.94
CA SER A 136 -10.44 -20.93 7.23
C SER A 136 -11.82 -20.27 7.11
N GLN A 137 -12.36 -20.07 5.90
CA GLN A 137 -13.70 -19.53 5.61
C GLN A 137 -14.00 -18.21 6.32
N PHE A 138 -13.05 -17.27 6.31
CA PHE A 138 -13.30 -15.88 6.70
C PHE A 138 -12.87 -14.90 5.59
N GLU A 139 -13.43 -13.71 5.56
CA GLU A 139 -13.08 -12.70 4.57
C GLU A 139 -11.77 -12.01 4.95
N TYR A 140 -10.77 -12.04 4.06
CA TYR A 140 -9.49 -11.36 4.22
C TYR A 140 -9.67 -9.86 4.56
N GLY A 141 -10.57 -9.15 3.85
CA GLY A 141 -10.80 -7.72 4.06
C GLY A 141 -11.17 -7.38 5.51
N ARG A 142 -11.91 -8.25 6.20
CA ARG A 142 -12.27 -8.04 7.62
C ARG A 142 -11.07 -8.19 8.56
N ALA A 143 -10.18 -9.14 8.30
CA ALA A 143 -8.94 -9.28 9.06
C ALA A 143 -8.01 -8.10 8.76
N ARG A 144 -7.95 -7.63 7.51
CA ARG A 144 -7.13 -6.50 7.08
C ARG A 144 -7.55 -5.16 7.73
N LEU A 145 -8.84 -4.98 8.07
CA LEU A 145 -9.32 -3.79 8.79
C LEU A 145 -8.59 -3.57 10.13
N PHE A 146 -8.25 -4.66 10.85
CA PHE A 146 -7.44 -4.53 12.06
C PHE A 146 -6.07 -3.91 11.78
N GLY A 147 -5.51 -4.14 10.60
CA GLY A 147 -4.27 -3.49 10.18
C GLY A 147 -4.41 -1.98 10.01
N CYS A 148 -5.52 -1.50 9.43
CA CYS A 148 -5.79 -0.05 9.34
C CYS A 148 -5.92 0.57 10.74
N ILE A 149 -6.59 -0.12 11.67
CA ILE A 149 -6.70 0.31 13.06
C ILE A 149 -5.32 0.35 13.72
N GLY A 150 -4.49 -0.69 13.52
CA GLY A 150 -3.12 -0.74 14.04
C GLY A 150 -2.26 0.43 13.54
N TRP A 151 -2.30 0.71 12.25
CA TRP A 151 -1.61 1.86 11.65
C TRP A 151 -2.10 3.20 12.22
N ALA A 152 -3.41 3.39 12.32
CA ALA A 152 -4.02 4.62 12.83
C ALA A 152 -3.62 4.89 14.30
N ILE A 153 -3.75 3.89 15.18
CA ILE A 153 -3.38 4.01 16.60
C ILE A 153 -1.88 4.27 16.75
N CYS A 154 -1.07 3.58 15.93
CA CYS A 154 0.37 3.73 15.92
C CYS A 154 0.79 5.18 15.68
N ALA A 155 0.18 5.87 14.72
CA ALA A 155 0.58 7.21 14.35
C ALA A 155 0.56 8.19 15.52
N SER A 156 -0.49 8.18 16.37
CA SER A 156 -0.55 9.02 17.57
C SER A 156 0.49 8.61 18.63
N ILE A 157 0.65 7.31 18.88
CA ILE A 157 1.58 6.82 19.90
C ILE A 157 3.01 7.17 19.52
N VAL A 158 3.40 6.91 18.29
CA VAL A 158 4.76 7.16 17.81
C VAL A 158 5.03 8.65 17.67
N GLY A 159 4.07 9.44 17.18
CA GLY A 159 4.19 10.90 17.17
C GLY A 159 4.51 11.47 18.54
N TYR A 160 3.85 10.97 19.60
CA TYR A 160 4.16 11.33 20.99
C TYR A 160 5.53 10.78 21.45
N MET A 161 5.86 9.53 21.14
CA MET A 161 7.13 8.92 21.52
C MET A 161 8.35 9.66 20.93
N PHE A 162 8.24 10.18 19.72
CA PHE A 162 9.30 10.99 19.12
C PHE A 162 9.61 12.26 19.90
N THR A 163 8.67 12.81 20.70
CA THR A 163 8.94 13.99 21.55
C THR A 163 9.76 13.63 22.78
N ILE A 164 9.71 12.37 23.24
CA ILE A 164 10.45 11.89 24.40
C ILE A 164 11.82 11.36 23.97
N ASN A 165 11.81 10.40 23.08
CA ASN A 165 13.00 9.82 22.47
C ASN A 165 12.62 9.12 21.14
N ASN A 166 13.24 9.54 20.06
CA ASN A 166 13.01 9.01 18.71
C ASN A 166 13.36 7.52 18.56
N GLN A 167 14.17 6.95 19.45
CA GLN A 167 14.50 5.53 19.46
C GLN A 167 13.36 4.65 19.98
N PHE A 168 12.46 5.20 20.82
CA PHE A 168 11.38 4.42 21.44
C PHE A 168 10.43 3.82 20.40
N ALA A 169 10.19 4.52 19.30
CA ALA A 169 9.37 4.00 18.20
C ALA A 169 9.93 2.70 17.60
N PHE A 170 11.24 2.63 17.40
CA PHE A 170 11.91 1.44 16.89
C PHE A 170 11.90 0.29 17.90
N TRP A 171 12.15 0.58 19.18
CA TRP A 171 12.07 -0.43 20.25
C TRP A 171 10.64 -0.98 20.41
N LEU A 172 9.63 -0.13 20.32
CA LEU A 172 8.23 -0.54 20.34
C LEU A 172 7.91 -1.47 19.15
N ALA A 173 8.37 -1.11 17.94
CA ALA A 173 8.22 -1.94 16.75
C ALA A 173 8.90 -3.31 16.90
N SER A 174 10.14 -3.34 17.40
CA SER A 174 10.84 -4.60 17.70
C SER A 174 10.13 -5.44 18.76
N SER A 175 9.61 -4.82 19.82
CA SER A 175 8.86 -5.53 20.87
C SER A 175 7.59 -6.17 20.35
N PHE A 176 6.87 -5.49 19.45
CA PHE A 176 5.66 -6.05 18.85
C PHE A 176 5.94 -7.18 17.85
N SER A 177 7.16 -7.29 17.34
CA SER A 177 7.56 -8.46 16.55
C SER A 177 7.56 -9.76 17.36
N LEU A 178 7.80 -9.69 18.67
CA LEU A 178 7.64 -10.84 19.58
C LEU A 178 6.17 -11.27 19.68
N VAL A 179 5.24 -10.31 19.70
CA VAL A 179 3.80 -10.62 19.67
C VAL A 179 3.43 -11.30 18.34
N LEU A 180 3.97 -10.82 17.20
CA LEU A 180 3.79 -11.47 15.91
C LEU A 180 4.34 -12.90 15.90
N ALA A 181 5.50 -13.13 16.52
CA ALA A 181 6.08 -14.47 16.66
C ALA A 181 5.15 -15.40 17.46
N GLY A 182 4.62 -14.92 18.60
CA GLY A 182 3.65 -15.64 19.42
C GLY A 182 2.37 -15.99 18.65
N LEU A 183 1.80 -15.02 17.92
CA LEU A 183 0.61 -15.23 17.10
C LEU A 183 0.86 -16.25 15.98
N LEU A 184 2.01 -16.18 15.30
CA LEU A 184 2.36 -17.13 14.25
C LEU A 184 2.64 -18.54 14.82
N TYR A 185 3.19 -18.64 16.03
CA TYR A 185 3.35 -19.90 16.73
C TYR A 185 2.01 -20.55 17.08
N LEU A 186 1.07 -19.75 17.60
CA LEU A 186 -0.29 -20.22 17.97
C LEU A 186 -1.14 -20.62 16.76
N PHE A 187 -0.83 -20.13 15.57
CA PHE A 187 -1.54 -20.54 14.36
C PHE A 187 -1.22 -21.99 14.00
N LYS A 188 -2.24 -22.80 13.86
CA LYS A 188 -2.16 -24.16 13.33
C LYS A 188 -2.90 -24.21 11.99
N PRO A 189 -2.24 -24.56 10.88
CA PRO A 189 -2.93 -24.76 9.60
C PRO A 189 -3.99 -25.87 9.77
N GLU A 190 -5.22 -25.60 9.42
CA GLU A 190 -6.24 -26.65 9.33
C GLU A 190 -6.00 -27.41 8.03
N GLU A 191 -5.69 -28.72 8.14
CA GLU A 191 -5.60 -29.65 7.02
C GLU A 191 -7.00 -30.12 6.61
N ASN A 192 -7.80 -29.26 6.01
CA ASN A 192 -9.04 -29.68 5.35
C ASN A 192 -8.70 -30.27 3.97
N ALA A 193 -8.66 -31.60 3.87
CA ALA A 193 -8.33 -32.36 2.66
C ALA A 193 -9.19 -31.99 1.43
N THR A 194 -10.45 -31.58 1.64
CA THR A 194 -11.36 -31.14 0.56
C THR A 194 -10.95 -29.80 -0.08
N LEU A 195 -10.29 -28.92 0.65
CA LEU A 195 -9.80 -27.63 0.13
C LEU A 195 -8.41 -27.74 -0.50
N ALA A 196 -7.63 -28.76 -0.14
CA ALA A 196 -6.38 -29.08 -0.84
C ALA A 196 -6.62 -29.46 -2.31
N VAL A 197 -7.77 -30.06 -2.62
CA VAL A 197 -8.19 -30.35 -4.00
C VAL A 197 -8.62 -29.09 -4.73
N ALA A 198 -9.30 -28.15 -4.06
CA ALA A 198 -9.67 -26.88 -4.65
C ALA A 198 -8.46 -25.94 -4.89
N ASP A 199 -7.47 -25.95 -3.99
CA ASP A 199 -6.18 -25.26 -4.21
C ASP A 199 -5.36 -25.95 -5.31
N GLY A 200 -5.41 -27.27 -5.44
CA GLY A 200 -4.83 -28.03 -6.56
C GLY A 200 -5.46 -27.64 -7.90
N LEU A 201 -6.74 -27.33 -7.92
CA LEU A 201 -7.44 -26.81 -9.10
C LEU A 201 -7.14 -25.33 -9.34
N ALA A 202 -6.91 -24.52 -8.30
CA ALA A 202 -6.47 -23.12 -8.41
C ALA A 202 -4.97 -22.99 -8.76
N LEU A 203 -4.12 -23.91 -8.27
CA LEU A 203 -2.71 -24.06 -8.67
C LEU A 203 -2.56 -24.57 -10.12
N ASN A 204 -3.61 -25.20 -10.70
CA ASN A 204 -3.70 -25.49 -12.13
C ASN A 204 -4.05 -24.27 -13.00
N GLN A 205 -4.18 -23.07 -12.45
CA GLN A 205 -3.99 -21.87 -13.24
C GLN A 205 -2.52 -21.87 -13.69
N LYS A 206 -2.33 -22.35 -14.93
CA LYS A 206 -1.02 -22.46 -15.59
C LYS A 206 -0.17 -21.25 -15.26
N PRO A 207 1.08 -21.45 -14.80
CA PRO A 207 1.98 -20.33 -14.53
C PRO A 207 1.95 -19.41 -15.75
N ILE A 208 1.73 -18.14 -15.52
CA ILE A 208 1.57 -17.17 -16.60
C ILE A 208 2.80 -17.29 -17.47
N LYS A 209 2.63 -17.82 -18.69
CA LYS A 209 3.76 -18.01 -19.62
C LYS A 209 4.37 -16.63 -19.82
N LEU A 210 5.68 -16.48 -19.62
CA LEU A 210 6.45 -15.26 -19.88
C LEU A 210 6.06 -14.61 -21.23
N LYS A 211 5.73 -15.44 -22.21
CA LYS A 211 5.21 -15.04 -23.51
C LYS A 211 3.88 -14.25 -23.44
N ALA A 212 3.01 -14.57 -22.47
CA ALA A 212 1.75 -13.83 -22.27
C ALA A 212 2.00 -12.47 -21.57
N ALA A 213 2.94 -12.42 -20.62
CA ALA A 213 3.37 -11.17 -20.00
C ALA A 213 4.05 -10.24 -21.02
N LEU A 214 4.92 -10.78 -21.88
CA LEU A 214 5.51 -10.02 -22.98
C LEU A 214 4.48 -9.54 -24.02
N GLY A 215 3.37 -10.28 -24.19
CA GLY A 215 2.23 -9.85 -25.02
C GLY A 215 1.55 -8.59 -24.50
N LEU A 216 1.57 -8.33 -23.17
CA LEU A 216 1.00 -7.10 -22.58
C LEU A 216 1.74 -5.84 -23.06
N LEU A 217 3.06 -5.93 -23.23
CA LEU A 217 3.89 -4.81 -23.68
C LEU A 217 3.53 -4.33 -25.09
N LYS A 218 2.85 -5.15 -25.91
CA LYS A 218 2.36 -4.78 -27.24
C LYS A 218 1.00 -4.06 -27.20
N MET A 219 0.32 -4.03 -26.05
CA MET A 219 -1.03 -3.49 -25.94
C MET A 219 -1.00 -1.99 -25.60
N ARG A 220 -1.53 -1.14 -26.49
CA ARG A 220 -1.66 0.32 -26.25
C ARG A 220 -2.39 0.63 -24.94
N LYS A 221 -3.47 -0.12 -24.61
CA LYS A 221 -4.23 0.07 -23.36
C LYS A 221 -3.38 -0.16 -22.11
N PHE A 222 -2.42 -1.10 -22.16
CA PHE A 222 -1.50 -1.35 -21.07
C PHE A 222 -0.59 -0.14 -20.81
N TRP A 223 -0.02 0.45 -21.86
CA TRP A 223 0.83 1.63 -21.73
C TRP A 223 0.07 2.88 -21.29
N CYS A 224 -1.21 3.04 -21.67
CA CYS A 224 -2.04 4.11 -21.12
C CYS A 224 -2.23 3.97 -19.61
N LEU A 225 -2.43 2.74 -19.12
CA LEU A 225 -2.51 2.46 -17.68
C LEU A 225 -1.16 2.70 -16.99
N VAL A 226 -0.06 2.22 -17.55
CA VAL A 226 1.30 2.44 -17.04
C VAL A 226 1.62 3.94 -16.97
N MET A 227 1.25 4.72 -17.99
CA MET A 227 1.43 6.16 -17.98
C MET A 227 0.72 6.82 -16.79
N TYR A 228 -0.55 6.45 -16.52
CA TYR A 228 -1.27 6.93 -15.35
C TYR A 228 -0.55 6.55 -14.05
N ILE A 229 -0.12 5.29 -13.93
CA ILE A 229 0.55 4.79 -12.73
C ILE A 229 1.87 5.54 -12.48
N VAL A 230 2.70 5.70 -13.50
CA VAL A 230 4.01 6.35 -13.41
C VAL A 230 3.88 7.86 -13.14
N ARG A 231 2.93 8.53 -13.79
CA ARG A 231 2.85 9.99 -13.78
C ARG A 231 1.84 10.57 -12.79
N VAL A 232 0.96 9.74 -12.24
CA VAL A 232 -0.01 10.15 -11.22
C VAL A 232 0.26 9.42 -9.91
N ALA A 233 0.11 8.09 -9.89
CA ALA A 233 0.24 7.32 -8.65
C ALA A 233 1.67 7.35 -8.07
N CYS A 234 2.71 7.24 -8.90
CA CYS A 234 4.10 7.30 -8.44
C CYS A 234 4.51 8.73 -8.02
N VAL A 235 4.03 9.76 -8.72
CA VAL A 235 4.26 11.17 -8.30
C VAL A 235 3.66 11.43 -6.94
N TYR A 236 2.47 10.92 -6.70
CA TYR A 236 1.81 10.98 -5.40
C TYR A 236 2.62 10.27 -4.30
N ASP A 237 3.10 9.04 -4.53
CA ASP A 237 3.92 8.32 -3.56
C ASP A 237 5.20 9.10 -3.21
N VAL A 238 5.86 9.66 -4.23
CA VAL A 238 7.10 10.43 -4.07
C VAL A 238 6.86 11.73 -3.28
N PHE A 239 5.73 12.39 -3.52
CA PHE A 239 5.27 13.53 -2.72
C PHE A 239 5.07 13.12 -1.24
N ASP A 240 4.36 12.01 -0.99
CA ASP A 240 4.03 11.57 0.37
C ASP A 240 5.26 11.07 1.15
N GLN A 241 6.31 10.57 0.46
CA GLN A 241 7.56 10.12 1.08
C GLN A 241 8.22 11.17 1.99
N GLN A 242 8.16 12.45 1.64
CA GLN A 242 8.75 13.53 2.44
C GLN A 242 7.72 14.54 2.98
N PHE A 243 6.43 14.21 2.87
CA PHE A 243 5.35 15.08 3.35
C PHE A 243 5.44 15.34 4.87
N ALA A 244 5.92 14.37 5.65
CA ALA A 244 6.11 14.55 7.08
C ALA A 244 7.15 15.67 7.38
N ASN A 245 8.25 15.74 6.64
CA ASN A 245 9.24 16.82 6.77
C ASN A 245 8.66 18.17 6.37
N PHE A 246 7.86 18.22 5.31
CA PHE A 246 7.13 19.44 4.92
C PHE A 246 6.13 19.86 5.99
N PHE A 247 5.34 18.95 6.54
CA PHE A 247 4.36 19.21 7.59
C PHE A 247 5.02 19.80 8.85
N THR A 248 6.11 19.17 9.30
CA THR A 248 6.83 19.62 10.51
C THR A 248 7.50 20.98 10.33
N SER A 249 7.80 21.42 9.11
CA SER A 249 8.39 22.74 8.84
C SER A 249 7.47 23.92 9.13
N PHE A 250 6.17 23.72 9.27
CA PHE A 250 5.20 24.75 9.65
C PHE A 250 5.18 25.05 11.16
N PHE A 251 5.86 24.24 11.97
CA PHE A 251 5.91 24.40 13.42
C PHE A 251 7.24 25.03 13.83
N ARG A 252 7.23 25.90 14.85
CA ARG A 252 8.44 26.47 15.42
C ARG A 252 9.34 25.41 16.03
N ASP A 253 8.72 24.45 16.71
CA ASP A 253 9.40 23.30 17.29
C ASP A 253 9.03 22.03 16.50
N ARG A 254 10.04 21.35 15.98
CA ARG A 254 9.87 20.13 15.20
C ARG A 254 9.29 18.98 16.00
N HIS A 255 9.58 18.90 17.31
CA HIS A 255 8.99 17.87 18.17
C HIS A 255 7.47 18.03 18.24
N THR A 256 7.00 19.25 18.47
CA THR A 256 5.56 19.59 18.42
C THR A 256 4.97 19.28 17.04
N GLY A 257 5.69 19.60 15.97
CA GLY A 257 5.27 19.28 14.60
C GLY A 257 5.15 17.77 14.36
N THR A 258 6.09 16.96 14.85
CA THR A 258 6.06 15.49 14.72
C THR A 258 4.90 14.88 15.49
N GLN A 259 4.63 15.38 16.70
CA GLN A 259 3.48 14.96 17.49
C GLN A 259 2.16 15.31 16.80
N ALA A 260 2.04 16.54 16.30
CA ALA A 260 0.87 16.98 15.54
C ALA A 260 0.64 16.15 14.28
N PHE A 261 1.72 15.80 13.55
CA PHE A 261 1.66 14.90 12.38
C PHE A 261 1.07 13.53 12.75
N GLY A 262 1.47 12.94 13.88
CA GLY A 262 0.90 11.70 14.38
C GLY A 262 -0.59 11.83 14.70
N TYR A 263 -0.97 12.88 15.42
CA TYR A 263 -2.37 13.13 15.79
C TYR A 263 -3.28 13.40 14.60
N VAL A 264 -2.81 14.09 13.56
CA VAL A 264 -3.57 14.34 12.33
C VAL A 264 -3.66 13.07 11.46
N THR A 265 -2.61 12.26 11.44
CA THR A 265 -2.58 11.00 10.67
C THR A 265 -3.58 10.00 11.22
N THR A 266 -3.75 9.90 12.54
CA THR A 266 -4.68 8.93 13.17
C THR A 266 -6.12 9.03 12.66
N PRO A 267 -6.84 10.16 12.76
CA PRO A 267 -8.20 10.24 12.23
C PRO A 267 -8.24 10.08 10.70
N GLY A 268 -7.21 10.53 9.98
CA GLY A 268 -7.10 10.35 8.54
C GLY A 268 -7.10 8.87 8.15
N GLU A 269 -6.36 8.04 8.87
CA GLU A 269 -6.31 6.59 8.59
C GLU A 269 -7.59 5.85 9.01
N PHE A 270 -8.25 6.26 10.11
CA PHE A 270 -9.56 5.73 10.44
C PHE A 270 -10.60 6.05 9.37
N LEU A 271 -10.61 7.29 8.87
CA LEU A 271 -11.50 7.70 7.79
C LEU A 271 -11.16 6.99 6.47
N ASN A 272 -9.86 6.79 6.17
CA ASN A 272 -9.41 6.00 5.03
C ASN A 272 -9.96 4.57 5.08
N ALA A 273 -9.87 3.90 6.23
CA ALA A 273 -10.44 2.58 6.43
C ALA A 273 -11.96 2.55 6.24
N PHE A 274 -12.67 3.57 6.76
CA PHE A 274 -14.11 3.71 6.60
C PHE A 274 -14.50 3.91 5.12
N ILE A 275 -13.81 4.80 4.42
CA ILE A 275 -14.07 5.06 2.99
C ILE A 275 -13.74 3.83 2.15
N MET A 276 -12.67 3.09 2.47
CA MET A 276 -12.32 1.85 1.79
C MET A 276 -13.44 0.80 1.84
N PHE A 277 -14.22 0.77 2.94
CA PHE A 277 -15.39 -0.10 3.05
C PHE A 277 -16.51 0.29 2.07
N PHE A 278 -16.72 1.59 1.84
CA PHE A 278 -17.77 2.10 0.95
C PHE A 278 -17.32 2.31 -0.51
N ALA A 279 -16.01 2.29 -0.78
CA ALA A 279 -15.47 2.51 -2.12
C ALA A 279 -15.96 1.49 -3.17
N PRO A 280 -16.04 0.17 -2.91
CA PRO A 280 -16.45 -0.80 -3.93
C PRO A 280 -17.84 -0.55 -4.53
N PRO A 281 -18.93 -0.33 -3.76
CA PRO A 281 -20.25 -0.04 -4.35
C PRO A 281 -20.29 1.27 -5.13
N ILE A 282 -19.53 2.30 -4.69
CA ILE A 282 -19.44 3.57 -5.42
C ILE A 282 -18.71 3.35 -6.75
N ILE A 283 -17.55 2.68 -6.73
CA ILE A 283 -16.72 2.44 -7.89
C ILE A 283 -17.40 1.49 -8.88
N ASN A 284 -18.23 0.57 -8.40
CA ASN A 284 -19.03 -0.28 -9.29
C ASN A 284 -20.06 0.54 -10.12
N ARG A 285 -20.56 1.64 -9.57
CA ARG A 285 -21.50 2.54 -10.28
C ARG A 285 -20.80 3.49 -11.25
N ILE A 286 -19.71 4.13 -10.81
CA ILE A 286 -18.99 5.12 -11.63
C ILE A 286 -18.02 4.49 -12.63
N GLY A 287 -17.58 3.24 -12.41
CA GLY A 287 -16.61 2.51 -13.23
C GLY A 287 -15.15 2.79 -12.86
N GLY A 288 -14.27 1.82 -13.19
CA GLY A 288 -12.85 1.89 -12.82
C GLY A 288 -12.10 3.09 -13.41
N LYS A 289 -12.39 3.48 -14.65
CA LYS A 289 -11.79 4.68 -15.28
C LYS A 289 -12.08 5.95 -14.47
N ASN A 290 -13.35 6.21 -14.16
CA ASN A 290 -13.75 7.43 -13.45
C ASN A 290 -13.21 7.43 -12.02
N ALA A 291 -13.13 6.26 -11.36
CA ALA A 291 -12.51 6.14 -10.05
C ALA A 291 -11.03 6.55 -10.07
N LEU A 292 -10.26 6.09 -11.07
CA LEU A 292 -8.86 6.49 -11.26
C LEU A 292 -8.73 8.00 -11.53
N LEU A 293 -9.61 8.57 -12.35
CA LEU A 293 -9.58 10.02 -12.63
C LEU A 293 -9.91 10.84 -11.38
N ILE A 294 -10.90 10.43 -10.57
CA ILE A 294 -11.22 11.07 -9.30
C ILE A 294 -10.04 10.98 -8.34
N ALA A 295 -9.40 9.81 -8.19
CA ALA A 295 -8.19 9.65 -7.39
C ALA A 295 -7.08 10.59 -7.84
N GLY A 296 -6.80 10.65 -9.16
CA GLY A 296 -5.78 11.53 -9.72
C GLY A 296 -6.09 13.02 -9.52
N MET A 297 -7.36 13.43 -9.63
CA MET A 297 -7.77 14.81 -9.35
C MET A 297 -7.57 15.19 -7.87
N ILE A 298 -7.97 14.31 -6.94
CA ILE A 298 -7.80 14.54 -5.50
C ILE A 298 -6.31 14.60 -5.13
N MET A 299 -5.50 13.66 -5.64
CA MET A 299 -4.04 13.64 -5.46
C MET A 299 -3.40 14.94 -5.98
N SER A 300 -3.75 15.34 -7.19
CA SER A 300 -3.23 16.58 -7.80
C SER A 300 -3.65 17.82 -7.00
N ALA A 301 -4.91 17.91 -6.57
CA ALA A 301 -5.42 19.00 -5.76
C ALA A 301 -4.71 19.08 -4.41
N ARG A 302 -4.45 17.95 -3.75
CA ARG A 302 -3.70 17.89 -2.49
C ARG A 302 -2.26 18.36 -2.67
N ILE A 303 -1.56 17.89 -3.71
CA ILE A 303 -0.16 18.25 -3.97
C ILE A 303 -0.06 19.76 -4.31
N ILE A 304 -0.91 20.27 -5.21
CA ILE A 304 -0.95 21.69 -5.57
C ILE A 304 -1.38 22.53 -4.36
N GLY A 305 -2.42 22.11 -3.64
CA GLY A 305 -2.85 22.79 -2.42
C GLY A 305 -1.72 22.90 -1.39
N SER A 306 -0.92 21.81 -1.22
CA SER A 306 0.24 21.82 -0.32
C SER A 306 1.31 22.83 -0.75
N SER A 307 1.46 23.10 -2.06
CA SER A 307 2.38 24.13 -2.56
C SER A 307 1.94 25.55 -2.21
N LEU A 308 0.63 25.76 -2.09
CA LEU A 308 0.01 27.07 -1.82
C LEU A 308 -0.24 27.31 -0.32
N ALA A 309 -0.12 26.28 0.50
CA ALA A 309 -0.41 26.36 1.92
C ALA A 309 0.61 27.27 2.65
N ASP A 310 0.10 28.17 3.48
CA ASP A 310 0.87 29.11 4.31
C ASP A 310 0.63 28.90 5.80
N SER A 311 -0.35 28.09 6.18
CA SER A 311 -0.73 27.85 7.57
C SER A 311 -0.79 26.36 7.92
N VAL A 312 -0.57 26.06 9.22
CA VAL A 312 -0.72 24.70 9.79
C VAL A 312 -2.11 24.14 9.49
N THR A 313 -3.16 24.98 9.62
CA THR A 313 -4.56 24.55 9.41
C THR A 313 -4.79 24.07 7.98
N GLU A 314 -4.27 24.80 6.99
CA GLU A 314 -4.39 24.42 5.58
C GLU A 314 -3.72 23.06 5.31
N VAL A 315 -2.50 22.86 5.85
CA VAL A 315 -1.77 21.60 5.68
C VAL A 315 -2.49 20.45 6.37
N ILE A 316 -3.14 20.66 7.52
CA ILE A 316 -3.98 19.67 8.19
C ILE A 316 -5.18 19.28 7.31
N ILE A 317 -5.90 20.26 6.75
CA ILE A 317 -7.04 20.01 5.86
C ILE A 317 -6.57 19.21 4.63
N LEU A 318 -5.46 19.59 4.03
CA LEU A 318 -4.89 18.89 2.88
C LEU A 318 -4.44 17.46 3.22
N LYS A 319 -3.89 17.24 4.43
CA LYS A 319 -3.55 15.89 4.89
C LYS A 319 -4.79 15.00 5.01
N THR A 320 -5.94 15.53 5.43
CA THR A 320 -7.16 14.73 5.55
C THR A 320 -7.71 14.26 4.20
N LEU A 321 -7.41 14.94 3.08
CA LEU A 321 -7.80 14.48 1.73
C LEU A 321 -7.22 13.10 1.37
N HIS A 322 -6.14 12.69 2.03
CA HIS A 322 -5.53 11.36 1.89
C HIS A 322 -6.55 10.22 2.05
N MET A 323 -7.59 10.40 2.88
CA MET A 323 -8.61 9.39 3.12
C MET A 323 -9.35 8.94 1.85
N PHE A 324 -9.44 9.77 0.82
CA PHE A 324 -10.10 9.42 -0.45
C PHE A 324 -9.15 8.86 -1.51
N GLU A 325 -7.87 9.20 -1.45
CA GLU A 325 -6.90 8.91 -2.52
C GLU A 325 -6.67 7.41 -2.69
N VAL A 326 -6.28 6.74 -1.60
CA VAL A 326 -5.90 5.33 -1.61
C VAL A 326 -7.10 4.42 -1.92
N PRO A 327 -8.30 4.59 -1.33
CA PRO A 327 -9.46 3.77 -1.66
C PRO A 327 -9.87 3.86 -3.12
N PHE A 328 -9.94 5.08 -3.67
CA PHE A 328 -10.31 5.27 -5.08
C PHE A 328 -9.24 4.76 -6.04
N LEU A 329 -7.96 4.91 -5.70
CA LEU A 329 -6.86 4.39 -6.50
C LEU A 329 -6.87 2.86 -6.51
N LEU A 330 -6.82 2.20 -5.35
CA LEU A 330 -6.66 0.74 -5.27
C LEU A 330 -7.88 0.01 -5.81
N VAL A 331 -9.07 0.35 -5.35
CA VAL A 331 -10.29 -0.31 -5.84
C VAL A 331 -10.54 0.04 -7.32
N GLY A 332 -10.25 1.29 -7.69
CA GLY A 332 -10.36 1.76 -9.07
C GLY A 332 -9.46 1.01 -10.04
N ILE A 333 -8.19 0.76 -9.67
CA ILE A 333 -7.24 0.05 -10.54
C ILE A 333 -7.64 -1.41 -10.74
N PHE A 334 -8.06 -2.12 -9.68
CA PHE A 334 -8.56 -3.49 -9.80
C PHE A 334 -9.80 -3.55 -10.68
N LYS A 335 -10.76 -2.63 -10.49
CA LYS A 335 -11.96 -2.55 -11.31
C LYS A 335 -11.63 -2.21 -12.77
N TYR A 336 -10.70 -1.30 -13.03
CA TYR A 336 -10.26 -0.95 -14.38
C TYR A 336 -9.61 -2.15 -15.07
N ILE A 337 -8.68 -2.84 -14.39
CA ILE A 337 -7.99 -4.00 -14.94
C ILE A 337 -9.01 -5.10 -15.31
N THR A 338 -9.92 -5.45 -14.41
CA THR A 338 -10.89 -6.52 -14.65
C THR A 338 -11.92 -6.20 -15.72
N THR A 339 -12.23 -4.91 -15.96
CA THR A 339 -13.20 -4.49 -16.98
C THR A 339 -12.58 -4.26 -18.37
N GLN A 340 -11.30 -3.88 -18.43
CA GLN A 340 -10.63 -3.51 -19.68
C GLN A 340 -9.77 -4.60 -20.31
N PHE A 341 -9.33 -5.56 -19.47
CA PHE A 341 -8.44 -6.63 -19.88
C PHE A 341 -9.08 -8.01 -19.65
N ASN A 342 -8.41 -9.06 -20.12
CA ASN A 342 -8.84 -10.43 -19.84
C ASN A 342 -8.63 -10.74 -18.35
N VAL A 343 -9.66 -11.28 -17.71
CA VAL A 343 -9.64 -11.62 -16.28
C VAL A 343 -8.45 -12.54 -15.91
N ASN A 344 -8.10 -13.47 -16.81
CA ASN A 344 -6.96 -14.37 -16.64
C ASN A 344 -5.60 -13.65 -16.61
N LEU A 345 -5.51 -12.42 -17.12
CA LEU A 345 -4.29 -11.60 -17.12
C LEU A 345 -4.30 -10.53 -16.04
N SER A 346 -5.36 -10.43 -15.23
CA SER A 346 -5.53 -9.34 -14.25
C SER A 346 -4.39 -9.28 -13.23
N ALA A 347 -3.98 -10.42 -12.70
CA ALA A 347 -2.86 -10.50 -11.78
C ALA A 347 -1.54 -10.04 -12.41
N SER A 348 -1.27 -10.47 -13.67
CA SER A 348 -0.07 -10.04 -14.39
C SER A 348 -0.07 -8.55 -14.64
N ILE A 349 -1.22 -7.98 -15.04
CA ILE A 349 -1.33 -6.55 -15.32
C ILE A 349 -1.15 -5.73 -14.05
N TYR A 350 -1.67 -6.22 -12.92
CA TYR A 350 -1.44 -5.59 -11.62
C TYR A 350 0.04 -5.64 -11.23
N LEU A 351 0.67 -6.82 -11.31
CA LEU A 351 2.08 -7.00 -10.94
C LEU A 351 3.02 -6.21 -11.86
N TRP A 352 2.88 -6.33 -13.18
CA TRP A 352 3.75 -5.64 -14.12
C TRP A 352 3.36 -4.17 -14.30
N GLY A 353 2.08 -3.87 -14.49
CA GLY A 353 1.60 -2.53 -14.72
C GLY A 353 1.68 -1.65 -13.47
N PHE A 354 1.15 -2.12 -12.34
CA PHE A 354 1.09 -1.32 -11.12
C PHE A 354 2.35 -1.48 -10.27
N CYS A 355 2.67 -2.69 -9.81
CA CYS A 355 3.77 -2.86 -8.86
C CYS A 355 5.13 -2.59 -9.51
N PHE A 356 5.46 -3.26 -10.61
CA PHE A 356 6.78 -3.16 -11.23
C PHE A 356 7.08 -1.75 -11.75
N PHE A 357 6.22 -1.19 -12.62
CA PHE A 357 6.48 0.13 -13.20
C PHE A 357 6.42 1.26 -12.17
N LYS A 358 5.62 1.12 -11.11
CA LYS A 358 5.61 2.07 -10.00
C LYS A 358 6.94 2.08 -9.25
N GLN A 359 7.47 0.92 -8.88
CA GLN A 359 8.77 0.82 -8.21
C GLN A 359 9.93 1.25 -9.12
N LEU A 360 9.92 0.84 -10.39
CA LEU A 360 10.93 1.26 -11.35
C LEU A 360 10.99 2.78 -11.49
N SER A 361 9.83 3.43 -11.55
CA SER A 361 9.73 4.89 -11.61
C SER A 361 10.14 5.55 -10.30
N ALA A 362 9.79 4.97 -9.16
CA ALA A 362 10.13 5.51 -7.85
C ALA A 362 11.66 5.59 -7.63
N ILE A 363 12.44 4.67 -8.20
CA ILE A 363 13.91 4.71 -8.12
C ILE A 363 14.45 6.07 -8.61
N GLY A 364 14.05 6.50 -9.79
CA GLY A 364 14.50 7.78 -10.35
C GLY A 364 13.79 8.98 -9.74
N MET A 365 12.46 8.87 -9.56
CA MET A 365 11.64 10.01 -9.14
C MET A 365 11.85 10.41 -7.67
N SER A 366 12.12 9.46 -6.74
CA SER A 366 12.39 9.80 -5.35
C SER A 366 13.68 10.61 -5.20
N TYR A 367 14.74 10.23 -5.94
CA TYR A 367 15.97 11.01 -5.98
C TYR A 367 15.78 12.38 -6.64
N ALA A 368 15.09 12.41 -7.80
CA ALA A 368 14.82 13.66 -8.52
C ALA A 368 13.99 14.65 -7.68
N ALA A 369 12.96 14.16 -6.99
CA ALA A 369 12.16 14.99 -6.08
C ALA A 369 12.98 15.50 -4.89
N GLY A 370 13.84 14.65 -4.30
CA GLY A 370 14.77 15.07 -3.25
C GLY A 370 15.69 16.21 -3.72
N MET A 371 16.22 16.12 -4.95
CA MET A 371 17.01 17.20 -5.57
C MET A 371 16.19 18.47 -5.75
N MET A 372 14.92 18.35 -6.21
CA MET A 372 14.03 19.50 -6.38
C MET A 372 13.73 20.17 -5.04
N TYR A 373 13.53 19.40 -3.97
CA TYR A 373 13.26 19.95 -2.63
C TYR A 373 14.44 20.77 -2.09
N VAL A 374 15.69 20.33 -2.34
CA VAL A 374 16.89 21.08 -1.97
C VAL A 374 17.06 22.34 -2.83
N THR A 375 16.82 22.23 -4.15
CA THR A 375 17.10 23.33 -5.11
C THR A 375 16.04 24.41 -5.11
N TYR A 376 14.74 24.00 -5.10
CA TYR A 376 13.61 24.90 -5.27
C TYR A 376 12.74 25.04 -4.00
N GLY A 377 13.04 24.25 -2.96
CA GLY A 377 12.21 24.12 -1.77
C GLY A 377 10.96 23.26 -2.01
N PHE A 378 10.26 22.93 -0.91
CA PHE A 378 9.08 22.06 -0.97
C PHE A 378 7.93 22.66 -1.78
N LYS A 379 7.58 23.93 -1.56
CA LYS A 379 6.43 24.58 -2.21
C LYS A 379 6.52 24.56 -3.73
N THR A 380 7.64 25.04 -4.29
CA THR A 380 7.84 25.06 -5.75
C THR A 380 7.89 23.65 -6.33
N SER A 381 8.56 22.75 -5.64
CA SER A 381 8.65 21.32 -6.07
C SER A 381 7.27 20.66 -6.07
N TYR A 382 6.45 20.91 -5.06
CA TYR A 382 5.07 20.39 -4.99
C TYR A 382 4.19 20.98 -6.10
N LEU A 383 4.37 22.25 -6.44
CA LEU A 383 3.67 22.84 -7.58
C LEU A 383 4.01 22.10 -8.88
N ILE A 384 5.29 21.85 -9.15
CA ILE A 384 5.74 21.12 -10.35
C ILE A 384 5.20 19.68 -10.35
N LEU A 385 5.31 18.96 -9.24
CA LEU A 385 4.80 17.60 -9.11
C LEU A 385 3.28 17.54 -9.25
N GLY A 386 2.57 18.46 -8.62
CA GLY A 386 1.11 18.53 -8.66
C GLY A 386 0.58 18.91 -10.06
N CYS A 387 1.19 19.87 -10.73
CA CYS A 387 0.87 20.23 -12.12
C CYS A 387 1.16 19.05 -13.06
N THR A 388 2.24 18.32 -12.83
CA THR A 388 2.55 17.09 -13.58
C THR A 388 1.46 16.03 -13.38
N ALA A 389 1.07 15.76 -12.15
CA ALA A 389 0.00 14.80 -11.83
C ALA A 389 -1.35 15.22 -12.44
N LEU A 390 -1.69 16.51 -12.36
CA LEU A 390 -2.91 17.06 -12.94
C LEU A 390 -2.93 16.90 -14.47
N LEU A 391 -1.86 17.30 -15.15
CA LEU A 391 -1.71 17.21 -16.60
C LEU A 391 -1.90 15.76 -17.07
N PHE A 392 -1.23 14.81 -16.40
CA PHE A 392 -1.34 13.41 -16.79
C PHE A 392 -2.67 12.77 -16.35
N THR A 393 -3.35 13.29 -15.34
CA THR A 393 -4.73 12.92 -15.04
C THR A 393 -5.69 13.35 -16.15
N ILE A 394 -5.55 14.58 -16.67
CA ILE A 394 -6.33 15.09 -17.80
C ILE A 394 -6.03 14.27 -19.06
N ILE A 395 -4.76 14.02 -19.38
CA ILE A 395 -4.37 13.16 -20.51
C ILE A 395 -5.00 11.77 -20.36
N SER A 396 -5.01 11.22 -19.15
CA SER A 396 -5.58 9.89 -18.86
C SER A 396 -7.10 9.87 -19.05
N ALA A 397 -7.80 11.00 -18.90
CA ALA A 397 -9.23 11.09 -19.19
C ALA A 397 -9.54 10.76 -20.67
N PHE A 398 -8.63 11.05 -21.57
CA PHE A 398 -8.76 10.73 -23.02
C PHE A 398 -8.09 9.40 -23.36
N ALA A 399 -6.97 9.06 -22.72
CA ALA A 399 -6.17 7.87 -23.02
C ALA A 399 -6.77 6.57 -22.46
N LEU A 400 -7.36 6.61 -21.25
CA LEU A 400 -7.97 5.44 -20.63
C LEU A 400 -9.32 5.12 -21.27
N SER A 401 -9.51 3.85 -21.63
CA SER A 401 -10.76 3.38 -22.23
C SER A 401 -11.89 3.33 -21.20
N GLY A 402 -13.03 3.95 -21.50
CA GLY A 402 -14.26 3.84 -20.71
C GLY A 402 -15.22 2.74 -21.18
N LYS A 403 -14.97 2.13 -22.35
CA LYS A 403 -15.85 1.09 -22.90
C LYS A 403 -15.66 -0.23 -22.14
N VAL A 404 -16.70 -0.73 -21.51
CA VAL A 404 -16.70 -2.08 -20.90
C VAL A 404 -16.57 -3.11 -22.01
N ARG A 405 -15.63 -4.04 -21.88
CA ARG A 405 -15.50 -5.15 -22.81
C ARG A 405 -16.68 -6.10 -22.59
N ARG A 406 -17.63 -6.16 -23.51
CA ARG A 406 -18.62 -7.22 -23.53
C ARG A 406 -17.87 -8.55 -23.72
N ALA A 407 -18.07 -9.50 -22.80
CA ALA A 407 -17.58 -10.86 -22.96
C ALA A 407 -18.22 -11.43 -24.22
N THR A 408 -17.43 -11.62 -25.26
CA THR A 408 -17.83 -12.38 -26.43
C THR A 408 -18.03 -13.83 -25.99
N GLY A 409 -19.27 -14.28 -25.79
CA GLY A 409 -19.56 -15.69 -25.60
C GLY A 409 -20.50 -16.09 -24.47
N GLN A 410 -21.16 -15.18 -23.75
CA GLN A 410 -22.31 -15.55 -22.93
C GLN A 410 -23.53 -14.73 -23.36
N PRO A 411 -24.67 -15.39 -23.68
CA PRO A 411 -25.92 -14.67 -23.89
C PRO A 411 -26.30 -13.97 -22.59
N ALA A 412 -26.71 -12.71 -22.68
CA ALA A 412 -27.24 -11.96 -21.58
C ALA A 412 -28.41 -12.75 -20.98
N GLN A 413 -28.25 -13.33 -19.80
CA GLN A 413 -29.41 -13.62 -18.97
C GLN A 413 -29.88 -12.25 -18.47
N ASP A 414 -30.88 -11.73 -19.18
CA ASP A 414 -31.77 -10.70 -18.66
C ASP A 414 -32.43 -11.28 -17.38
N VAL A 415 -31.87 -10.97 -16.26
CA VAL A 415 -32.57 -11.11 -14.98
C VAL A 415 -33.57 -9.97 -14.97
N SER A 416 -34.70 -10.19 -15.66
CA SER A 416 -35.89 -9.38 -15.54
C SER A 416 -36.39 -9.54 -14.09
N LEU A 417 -36.70 -8.44 -13.46
CA LEU A 417 -37.29 -8.33 -12.13
C LEU A 417 -38.60 -9.10 -11.96
N SER A 418 -39.04 -9.85 -12.98
CA SER A 418 -40.27 -10.70 -12.95
C SER A 418 -40.05 -12.05 -12.25
N ASN A 419 -38.83 -12.55 -12.06
CA ASN A 419 -38.58 -13.85 -11.43
C ASN A 419 -38.43 -13.82 -9.90
N ILE A 420 -38.40 -12.63 -9.27
CA ILE A 420 -38.37 -12.52 -7.79
C ILE A 420 -39.77 -12.59 -7.18
N LYS A 421 -40.83 -12.45 -7.97
CA LYS A 421 -42.24 -12.57 -7.48
C LYS A 421 -42.80 -13.98 -7.51
N GLY A 422 -42.12 -14.95 -8.12
CA GLY A 422 -42.59 -16.35 -8.25
C GLY A 422 -42.25 -17.27 -7.10
N GLU A 423 -41.19 -16.99 -6.34
CA GLU A 423 -40.73 -17.91 -5.27
C GLU A 423 -41.28 -17.61 -3.87
N PHE A 424 -41.91 -16.46 -3.64
CA PHE A 424 -42.53 -16.14 -2.35
C PHE A 424 -44.03 -16.48 -2.30
N GLY A 425 -44.59 -17.10 -3.35
CA GLY A 425 -46.03 -17.42 -3.45
C GLY A 425 -46.42 -18.88 -3.23
N SER A 426 -45.48 -19.82 -3.08
CA SER A 426 -45.79 -21.25 -3.05
C SER A 426 -45.58 -21.97 -1.71
N GLU A 427 -45.10 -21.29 -0.66
CA GLU A 427 -44.96 -21.88 0.70
C GLU A 427 -46.04 -21.50 1.71
N ALA A 428 -47.10 -20.87 1.26
CA ALA A 428 -48.26 -20.53 2.14
C ALA A 428 -49.48 -21.48 1.96
N GLN A 429 -49.33 -22.59 1.20
CA GLN A 429 -50.36 -23.64 1.09
C GLN A 429 -49.75 -25.03 1.03
N ARG A 430 -49.19 -25.48 2.14
CA ARG A 430 -49.12 -26.90 2.53
C ARG A 430 -48.87 -27.01 4.02
#